data_ffb8a3351423c69d6763cd4903a3ae59
#
_entry.id   ffb8a3351423c69d6763cd4903a3ae59
#
_cell.length_a   1.000
_cell.length_b   1.000
_cell.length_c   1.000
_cell.angle_alpha   90.00
_cell.angle_beta   90.00
_cell.angle_gamma   90.00
#
_symmetry.space_group_name_H-M   'P 1'
#
loop_
_entity.id
_entity.type
_entity.pdbx_description
1 polymer ?
#
loop_
_entity_poly.entity_id
_entity_poly.type
_entity_poly.pdbx_seq_one_letter_code
_entity_poly.pdbx_strand_id
1 'polypeptide(L)'
;MRLLVPAWACLPSLLGQARVLRVRRIEATDSARRRRLTRETGPATDQSLLHKLLKDAGSDKSFHHGYTRFYVSLFEPLREKPVRLVEIGVEQGRSMKAWQLYLPNASHIYGIGYGNFQAAGSRPRDCFADAHTRAAVGAGVPCTLYQGDQSSREFLDAFVAATGGAFDVVIDDGSHVPSHQRLTFERLFPAVAPGGLYAIEDIETSYWTRMNRPMYGYSLKNETSIVEHMKRVADAINREFRYGGGGGQSPLPAVYDSVSTIMFAHNLIVLRKQLPGESRYSDRKYRFYRDGHCPHHQTSC
;
A
#
# COMPACT_ATOMS: atom_id res chain seq x y z
N MET A 1 -73.27 -14.00 28.98
CA MET A 1 -73.45 -12.99 27.92
C MET A 1 -72.45 -13.32 26.79
N ARG A 2 -72.98 -13.92 25.72
CA ARG A 2 -72.18 -14.36 24.54
C ARG A 2 -72.06 -13.16 23.63
N LEU A 3 -70.84 -12.90 23.12
CA LEU A 3 -70.63 -12.01 22.00
C LEU A 3 -70.01 -12.80 20.83
N LEU A 4 -70.74 -12.67 19.74
CA LEU A 4 -70.52 -13.31 18.44
C LEU A 4 -69.33 -12.73 17.72
N VAL A 5 -68.53 -13.59 17.08
CA VAL A 5 -67.51 -13.20 16.12
C VAL A 5 -68.07 -13.47 14.70
N PRO A 6 -68.03 -12.54 13.76
CA PRO A 6 -68.41 -12.83 12.38
C PRO A 6 -67.24 -13.43 11.59
N ALA A 7 -67.50 -14.51 10.90
CA ALA A 7 -66.65 -15.14 9.91
C ALA A 7 -66.58 -14.29 8.66
N TRP A 8 -65.37 -14.03 8.16
CA TRP A 8 -65.16 -13.54 6.81
C TRP A 8 -64.42 -14.62 5.98
N ALA A 9 -65.03 -14.88 4.83
CA ALA A 9 -64.71 -15.96 3.93
C ALA A 9 -63.38 -15.73 3.20
N CYS A 10 -62.68 -16.84 2.96
CA CYS A 10 -61.52 -16.93 2.09
C CYS A 10 -61.86 -16.70 0.63
N LEU A 11 -61.16 -15.73 0.01
CA LEU A 11 -60.99 -15.67 -1.42
C LEU A 11 -59.48 -15.84 -1.73
N PRO A 12 -59.05 -16.76 -2.56
CA PRO A 12 -57.65 -16.87 -2.91
C PRO A 12 -57.28 -15.79 -3.94
N SER A 13 -56.48 -14.87 -3.54
CA SER A 13 -56.04 -13.77 -4.39
C SER A 13 -55.02 -14.23 -5.43
N LEU A 14 -55.34 -14.00 -6.69
CA LEU A 14 -54.46 -14.19 -7.88
C LEU A 14 -53.15 -13.31 -7.82
N LEU A 15 -52.98 -12.52 -6.77
CA LEU A 15 -51.79 -11.67 -6.54
C LEU A 15 -50.55 -12.45 -6.07
N GLY A 16 -50.70 -13.66 -5.53
CA GLY A 16 -49.58 -14.45 -5.02
C GLY A 16 -48.64 -15.00 -6.09
N GLN A 17 -49.19 -15.37 -7.26
CA GLN A 17 -48.37 -15.97 -8.33
C GLN A 17 -47.53 -14.92 -9.09
N ALA A 18 -48.06 -13.73 -9.28
CA ALA A 18 -47.32 -12.64 -9.96
C ALA A 18 -46.12 -12.14 -9.10
N ARG A 19 -46.28 -12.09 -7.77
CA ARG A 19 -45.20 -11.71 -6.85
C ARG A 19 -44.10 -12.76 -6.77
N VAL A 20 -44.44 -14.04 -6.72
CA VAL A 20 -43.46 -15.13 -6.67
C VAL A 20 -42.65 -15.20 -7.97
N LEU A 21 -43.28 -15.03 -9.12
CA LEU A 21 -42.58 -15.00 -10.43
C LEU A 21 -41.65 -13.79 -10.57
N ARG A 22 -42.05 -12.61 -10.03
CA ARG A 22 -41.21 -11.40 -10.07
C ARG A 22 -39.98 -11.50 -9.16
N VAL A 23 -40.15 -12.04 -7.94
CA VAL A 23 -39.02 -12.27 -7.03
C VAL A 23 -38.07 -13.33 -7.59
N ARG A 24 -38.57 -14.46 -8.13
CA ARG A 24 -37.72 -15.48 -8.76
C ARG A 24 -36.97 -14.95 -10.01
N ARG A 25 -37.58 -14.07 -10.77
CA ARG A 25 -36.92 -13.46 -11.96
C ARG A 25 -35.84 -12.45 -11.57
N ILE A 26 -36.03 -11.70 -10.49
CA ILE A 26 -35.03 -10.77 -9.95
C ILE A 26 -33.87 -11.56 -9.34
N GLU A 27 -34.14 -12.61 -8.59
CA GLU A 27 -33.10 -13.46 -8.01
C GLU A 27 -32.29 -14.21 -9.07
N ALA A 28 -32.93 -14.68 -10.14
CA ALA A 28 -32.24 -15.36 -11.24
C ALA A 28 -31.35 -14.38 -12.04
N THR A 29 -31.81 -13.13 -12.27
CA THR A 29 -31.02 -12.10 -12.97
C THR A 29 -29.89 -11.58 -12.08
N ASP A 30 -30.11 -11.43 -10.78
CA ASP A 30 -29.07 -11.00 -9.85
C ASP A 30 -28.02 -12.11 -9.61
N SER A 31 -28.46 -13.36 -9.52
CA SER A 31 -27.58 -14.54 -9.48
C SER A 31 -26.77 -14.70 -10.76
N ALA A 32 -27.36 -14.48 -11.94
CA ALA A 32 -26.64 -14.51 -13.22
C ALA A 32 -25.67 -13.34 -13.32
N ARG A 33 -26.07 -12.14 -12.88
CA ARG A 33 -25.21 -10.95 -12.81
C ARG A 33 -24.07 -11.13 -11.81
N ARG A 34 -24.35 -11.69 -10.64
CA ARG A 34 -23.32 -12.07 -9.64
C ARG A 34 -22.37 -13.12 -10.18
N ARG A 35 -22.87 -14.17 -10.86
CA ARG A 35 -22.01 -15.18 -11.51
C ARG A 35 -21.21 -14.61 -12.68
N ARG A 36 -21.71 -13.60 -13.40
CA ARG A 36 -20.96 -12.91 -14.43
C ARG A 36 -19.88 -12.02 -13.81
N LEU A 37 -20.22 -11.26 -12.76
CA LEU A 37 -19.27 -10.48 -11.99
C LEU A 37 -18.20 -11.37 -11.32
N THR A 38 -18.57 -12.55 -10.79
CA THR A 38 -17.60 -13.49 -10.21
C THR A 38 -16.82 -14.27 -11.26
N ARG A 39 -17.31 -14.40 -12.50
CA ARG A 39 -16.52 -14.93 -13.63
C ARG A 39 -15.54 -13.91 -14.19
N GLU A 40 -15.87 -12.62 -14.10
CA GLU A 40 -14.97 -11.52 -14.49
C GLU A 40 -13.98 -11.14 -13.36
N THR A 41 -14.23 -11.60 -12.11
CA THR A 41 -13.37 -11.42 -10.93
C THR A 41 -12.77 -12.75 -10.43
N GLY A 42 -12.56 -13.73 -11.31
CA GLY A 42 -11.55 -14.77 -11.03
C GLY A 42 -10.23 -14.04 -10.75
N PRO A 43 -9.22 -14.64 -10.09
CA PRO A 43 -8.09 -13.87 -9.55
C PRO A 43 -7.48 -13.01 -10.66
N ALA A 44 -7.97 -11.77 -10.75
CA ALA A 44 -7.65 -10.79 -11.80
C ALA A 44 -6.17 -10.43 -11.81
N THR A 45 -5.44 -10.89 -10.80
CA THR A 45 -4.03 -10.62 -10.58
C THR A 45 -3.12 -11.34 -11.55
N ASP A 46 -3.39 -12.62 -11.85
CA ASP A 46 -2.52 -13.42 -12.73
C ASP A 46 -2.67 -13.06 -14.21
N GLN A 47 -3.75 -12.36 -14.58
CA GLN A 47 -3.99 -11.87 -15.94
C GLN A 47 -3.61 -10.39 -16.11
N SER A 48 -3.28 -9.68 -15.04
CA SER A 48 -2.92 -8.28 -15.12
C SER A 48 -1.62 -8.07 -15.91
N LEU A 49 -1.53 -6.93 -16.57
CA LEU A 49 -0.30 -6.54 -17.28
C LEU A 49 0.91 -6.53 -16.35
N LEU A 50 0.76 -5.97 -15.13
CA LEU A 50 1.84 -5.92 -14.15
C LEU A 50 2.33 -7.32 -13.77
N HIS A 51 1.41 -8.27 -13.52
CA HIS A 51 1.80 -9.65 -13.20
C HIS A 51 2.60 -10.28 -14.34
N LYS A 52 2.12 -10.14 -15.58
CA LYS A 52 2.81 -10.66 -16.76
C LYS A 52 4.21 -10.07 -16.91
N LEU A 53 4.35 -8.76 -16.82
CA LEU A 53 5.64 -8.08 -16.96
C LEU A 53 6.64 -8.49 -15.87
N LEU A 54 6.22 -8.56 -14.61
CA LEU A 54 7.08 -9.01 -13.50
C LEU A 54 7.47 -10.49 -13.66
N LYS A 55 6.52 -11.33 -14.07
CA LYS A 55 6.77 -12.75 -14.36
C LYS A 55 7.76 -12.95 -15.51
N ASP A 56 7.55 -12.25 -16.63
CA ASP A 56 8.40 -12.32 -17.81
C ASP A 56 9.81 -11.78 -17.53
N ALA A 57 9.92 -10.79 -16.64
CA ALA A 57 11.21 -10.30 -16.15
C ALA A 57 11.88 -11.26 -15.15
N GLY A 58 11.18 -12.30 -14.67
CA GLY A 58 11.66 -13.24 -13.66
C GLY A 58 11.74 -12.67 -12.26
N SER A 59 10.95 -11.63 -11.96
CA SER A 59 10.87 -11.04 -10.62
C SER A 59 10.03 -11.92 -9.70
N ASP A 60 10.52 -12.15 -8.49
CA ASP A 60 9.86 -12.88 -7.42
C ASP A 60 8.61 -12.20 -6.88
N LYS A 61 8.46 -10.90 -7.11
CA LYS A 61 7.25 -10.13 -6.76
C LYS A 61 5.97 -10.71 -7.36
N SER A 62 6.06 -11.44 -8.49
CA SER A 62 4.91 -12.06 -9.15
C SER A 62 4.62 -13.48 -8.65
N PHE A 63 5.62 -14.40 -8.72
CA PHE A 63 5.39 -15.84 -8.53
C PHE A 63 5.75 -16.33 -7.13
N HIS A 64 6.68 -15.68 -6.43
CA HIS A 64 7.13 -16.12 -5.10
C HIS A 64 6.32 -15.42 -3.99
N HIS A 65 6.36 -14.10 -3.96
CA HIS A 65 5.70 -13.30 -2.92
C HIS A 65 4.26 -12.93 -3.26
N GLY A 66 3.89 -12.91 -4.56
CA GLY A 66 2.54 -12.61 -5.02
C GLY A 66 2.09 -11.18 -4.72
N TYR A 67 3.02 -10.21 -4.69
CA TYR A 67 2.73 -8.79 -4.40
C TYR A 67 1.83 -8.16 -5.47
N THR A 68 1.83 -8.70 -6.69
CA THR A 68 1.00 -8.19 -7.79
C THR A 68 -0.48 -8.08 -7.44
N ARG A 69 -1.00 -8.99 -6.61
CA ARG A 69 -2.40 -8.94 -6.14
C ARG A 69 -2.75 -7.68 -5.35
N PHE A 70 -1.76 -7.03 -4.77
CA PHE A 70 -1.89 -5.75 -4.06
C PHE A 70 -1.50 -4.58 -4.97
N TYR A 71 -0.38 -4.70 -5.67
CA TYR A 71 0.17 -3.64 -6.51
C TYR A 71 -0.72 -3.27 -7.69
N VAL A 72 -1.47 -4.21 -8.27
CA VAL A 72 -2.37 -3.90 -9.38
C VAL A 72 -3.35 -2.80 -9.00
N SER A 73 -4.03 -2.94 -7.86
CA SER A 73 -5.01 -1.93 -7.42
C SER A 73 -4.38 -0.58 -7.04
N LEU A 74 -3.14 -0.59 -6.56
CA LEU A 74 -2.43 0.60 -6.12
C LEU A 74 -1.78 1.35 -7.30
N PHE A 75 -1.26 0.62 -8.28
CA PHE A 75 -0.43 1.19 -9.34
C PHE A 75 -1.17 1.38 -10.68
N GLU A 76 -2.28 0.65 -10.93
CA GLU A 76 -3.07 0.87 -12.14
C GLU A 76 -3.53 2.33 -12.31
N PRO A 77 -3.96 3.06 -11.25
CA PRO A 77 -4.29 4.48 -11.36
C PRO A 77 -3.10 5.39 -11.72
N LEU A 78 -1.88 4.87 -11.61
CA LEU A 78 -0.64 5.60 -11.88
C LEU A 78 -0.05 5.28 -13.26
N ARG A 79 -0.49 4.21 -13.90
CA ARG A 79 0.14 3.61 -15.09
C ARG A 79 0.40 4.59 -16.22
N GLU A 80 -0.55 5.47 -16.49
CA GLU A 80 -0.44 6.45 -17.59
C GLU A 80 0.03 7.84 -17.11
N LYS A 81 0.43 7.96 -15.85
CA LYS A 81 0.86 9.24 -15.27
C LYS A 81 2.38 9.44 -15.34
N PRO A 82 2.86 10.68 -15.32
CA PRO A 82 4.28 10.98 -15.29
C PRO A 82 4.86 10.78 -13.88
N VAL A 83 4.80 9.54 -13.37
CA VAL A 83 5.24 9.20 -12.01
C VAL A 83 6.75 9.18 -11.86
N ARG A 84 7.21 9.40 -10.64
CA ARG A 84 8.58 9.19 -10.18
C ARG A 84 8.58 8.02 -9.21
N LEU A 85 9.22 6.91 -9.62
CA LEU A 85 9.29 5.69 -8.82
C LEU A 85 10.71 5.48 -8.30
N VAL A 86 10.83 5.05 -7.04
CA VAL A 86 12.08 4.60 -6.43
C VAL A 86 11.92 3.16 -5.97
N GLU A 87 12.88 2.29 -6.29
CA GLU A 87 13.01 0.96 -5.72
C GLU A 87 14.37 0.81 -5.04
N ILE A 88 14.33 0.43 -3.76
CA ILE A 88 15.50 0.06 -2.97
C ILE A 88 15.62 -1.47 -3.04
N GLY A 89 16.81 -1.98 -3.36
CA GLY A 89 17.02 -3.42 -3.53
C GLY A 89 16.81 -3.88 -4.97
N VAL A 90 17.54 -3.32 -5.90
CA VAL A 90 17.36 -3.64 -7.34
C VAL A 90 17.97 -4.99 -7.78
N GLU A 91 18.77 -5.60 -6.97
CA GLU A 91 19.43 -6.89 -7.22
C GLU A 91 19.93 -7.02 -8.69
N GLN A 92 19.26 -7.84 -9.51
CA GLN A 92 19.59 -8.05 -10.93
C GLN A 92 18.80 -7.13 -11.88
N GLY A 93 18.02 -6.18 -11.35
CA GLY A 93 17.23 -5.22 -12.14
C GLY A 93 15.99 -5.81 -12.82
N ARG A 94 15.52 -6.99 -12.38
CA ARG A 94 14.37 -7.67 -12.98
C ARG A 94 13.09 -6.87 -12.82
N SER A 95 12.80 -6.38 -11.61
CA SER A 95 11.67 -5.51 -11.32
C SER A 95 11.79 -4.16 -12.03
N MET A 96 12.99 -3.58 -12.08
CA MET A 96 13.26 -2.32 -12.78
C MET A 96 12.85 -2.37 -14.26
N LYS A 97 13.11 -3.50 -14.94
CA LYS A 97 12.68 -3.74 -16.31
C LYS A 97 11.15 -3.76 -16.42
N ALA A 98 10.47 -4.44 -15.47
CA ALA A 98 9.01 -4.50 -15.46
C ALA A 98 8.39 -3.14 -15.20
N TRP A 99 8.95 -2.34 -14.28
CA TRP A 99 8.46 -0.99 -14.01
C TRP A 99 8.53 -0.07 -15.23
N GLN A 100 9.59 -0.12 -16.00
CA GLN A 100 9.72 0.69 -17.23
C GLN A 100 8.64 0.36 -18.26
N LEU A 101 8.31 -0.92 -18.41
CA LEU A 101 7.27 -1.37 -19.34
C LEU A 101 5.88 -1.10 -18.81
N TYR A 102 5.70 -1.16 -17.49
CA TYR A 102 4.39 -0.95 -16.86
C TYR A 102 4.02 0.53 -16.74
N LEU A 103 5.00 1.41 -16.58
CA LEU A 103 4.83 2.86 -16.40
C LEU A 103 5.42 3.62 -17.61
N PRO A 104 4.83 3.50 -18.80
CA PRO A 104 5.43 4.00 -20.04
C PRO A 104 5.59 5.54 -20.07
N ASN A 105 4.83 6.25 -19.22
CA ASN A 105 4.85 7.71 -19.12
C ASN A 105 5.57 8.21 -17.86
N ALA A 106 6.23 7.31 -17.10
CA ALA A 106 6.95 7.73 -15.90
C ALA A 106 7.98 8.83 -16.22
N SER A 107 8.03 9.85 -15.39
CA SER A 107 9.02 10.92 -15.53
C SER A 107 10.43 10.43 -15.22
N HIS A 108 10.56 9.51 -14.25
CA HIS A 108 11.84 8.89 -13.91
C HIS A 108 11.65 7.67 -13.02
N ILE A 109 12.45 6.64 -13.24
CA ILE A 109 12.57 5.48 -12.36
C ILE A 109 13.96 5.46 -11.75
N TYR A 110 14.04 5.38 -10.42
CA TYR A 110 15.27 5.33 -9.67
C TYR A 110 15.42 3.96 -9.02
N GLY A 111 16.62 3.42 -9.06
CA GLY A 111 17.00 2.22 -8.32
C GLY A 111 18.10 2.52 -7.32
N ILE A 112 18.03 1.91 -6.14
CA ILE A 112 19.11 1.90 -5.14
C ILE A 112 19.59 0.46 -4.99
N GLY A 113 20.86 0.21 -5.34
CA GLY A 113 21.51 -1.09 -5.20
C GLY A 113 22.57 -1.09 -4.12
N TYR A 114 22.71 -2.24 -3.41
CA TYR A 114 23.78 -2.55 -2.48
C TYR A 114 24.65 -3.70 -3.02
N GLY A 115 25.91 -3.74 -2.69
CA GLY A 115 26.83 -4.85 -3.03
C GLY A 115 28.06 -4.41 -3.80
N ASN A 116 28.67 -5.33 -4.57
CA ASN A 116 29.96 -5.18 -5.27
C ASN A 116 30.09 -4.00 -6.23
N PHE A 117 29.21 -3.08 -6.14
CA PHE A 117 29.30 -1.82 -6.79
C PHE A 117 30.26 -0.93 -6.00
N GLN A 118 31.28 -0.46 -6.64
CA GLN A 118 32.43 0.20 -6.04
C GLN A 118 32.08 1.37 -5.11
N ALA A 119 32.89 1.50 -4.10
CA ALA A 119 33.10 2.56 -3.12
C ALA A 119 32.16 3.77 -3.11
N ALA A 120 31.87 4.26 -1.92
CA ALA A 120 31.23 5.55 -1.68
C ALA A 120 31.71 6.61 -2.70
N GLY A 121 30.77 7.09 -3.54
CA GLY A 121 31.09 8.05 -4.59
C GLY A 121 30.94 7.54 -6.03
N SER A 122 30.44 6.31 -6.25
CA SER A 122 30.15 5.84 -7.62
C SER A 122 29.06 6.74 -8.24
N ARG A 123 29.35 7.26 -9.44
CA ARG A 123 28.40 8.10 -10.17
C ARG A 123 27.13 7.33 -10.48
N PRO A 124 25.95 7.99 -10.40
CA PRO A 124 24.71 7.40 -10.87
C PRO A 124 24.86 6.86 -12.30
N ARG A 125 24.25 5.71 -12.59
CA ARG A 125 24.34 5.04 -13.88
C ARG A 125 22.96 4.85 -14.49
N ASP A 126 22.89 4.77 -15.79
CA ASP A 126 21.69 4.31 -16.49
C ASP A 126 21.37 2.87 -16.07
N CYS A 127 20.11 2.57 -15.80
CA CYS A 127 19.68 1.22 -15.41
C CYS A 127 20.02 0.15 -16.45
N PHE A 128 20.07 0.55 -17.71
CA PHE A 128 20.31 -0.33 -18.85
C PHE A 128 21.42 0.26 -19.71
N ALA A 129 22.64 0.16 -19.21
CA ALA A 129 23.82 0.72 -19.87
C ALA A 129 24.11 0.07 -21.23
N ASP A 130 23.69 -1.19 -21.44
CA ASP A 130 23.87 -1.88 -22.72
C ASP A 130 22.72 -1.59 -23.71
N ALA A 131 23.07 -1.39 -24.96
CA ALA A 131 22.14 -1.04 -26.01
C ALA A 131 21.08 -2.12 -26.29
N HIS A 132 21.37 -3.39 -26.04
CA HIS A 132 20.47 -4.50 -26.30
C HIS A 132 19.33 -4.51 -25.26
N THR A 133 19.65 -4.37 -23.99
CA THR A 133 18.66 -4.28 -22.90
C THR A 133 17.81 -3.02 -23.06
N ARG A 134 18.43 -1.90 -23.43
CA ARG A 134 17.71 -0.65 -23.69
C ARG A 134 16.70 -0.78 -24.84
N ALA A 135 17.07 -1.44 -25.94
CA ALA A 135 16.18 -1.71 -27.06
C ALA A 135 15.04 -2.67 -26.67
N ALA A 136 15.32 -3.69 -25.85
CA ALA A 136 14.35 -4.66 -25.40
C ALA A 136 13.31 -4.08 -24.44
N VAL A 137 13.63 -3.00 -23.72
CA VAL A 137 12.72 -2.31 -22.78
C VAL A 137 11.90 -1.23 -23.48
N GLY A 138 12.21 -0.94 -24.78
CA GLY A 138 11.51 0.15 -25.50
C GLY A 138 11.89 1.49 -24.89
N ALA A 139 13.04 2.01 -25.25
CA ALA A 139 13.68 3.17 -24.63
C ALA A 139 12.79 4.42 -24.60
N GLY A 140 12.18 4.71 -23.47
CA GLY A 140 11.37 5.93 -23.31
C GLY A 140 11.48 6.52 -21.91
N VAL A 141 11.54 5.70 -20.88
CA VAL A 141 11.51 6.17 -19.50
C VAL A 141 12.94 6.34 -18.96
N PRO A 142 13.32 7.54 -18.49
CA PRO A 142 14.61 7.73 -17.82
C PRO A 142 14.72 6.82 -16.59
N CYS A 143 15.86 6.13 -16.47
CA CYS A 143 16.12 5.24 -15.36
C CYS A 143 17.56 5.41 -14.86
N THR A 144 17.71 5.57 -13.55
CA THR A 144 19.01 5.82 -12.93
C THR A 144 19.23 4.91 -11.72
N LEU A 145 20.36 4.22 -11.70
CA LEU A 145 20.83 3.43 -10.57
C LEU A 145 21.80 4.22 -9.70
N TYR A 146 21.48 4.27 -8.43
CA TYR A 146 22.33 4.76 -7.36
C TYR A 146 22.90 3.57 -6.58
N GLN A 147 24.10 3.75 -6.07
CA GLN A 147 24.76 2.75 -5.24
C GLN A 147 25.02 3.28 -3.87
N GLY A 148 24.56 2.54 -2.88
CA GLY A 148 24.77 2.92 -1.51
C GLY A 148 24.14 1.96 -0.54
N ASP A 149 24.32 2.26 0.74
CA ASP A 149 23.80 1.48 1.85
C ASP A 149 22.51 2.12 2.36
N GLN A 150 21.41 1.39 2.31
CA GLN A 150 20.12 1.86 2.85
C GLN A 150 20.18 2.07 4.39
N SER A 151 21.18 1.54 5.08
CA SER A 151 21.44 1.81 6.50
C SER A 151 22.21 3.11 6.75
N SER A 152 22.71 3.78 5.70
CA SER A 152 23.39 5.07 5.82
C SER A 152 22.43 6.23 5.64
N ARG A 153 22.29 7.01 6.70
CA ARG A 153 21.54 8.27 6.71
C ARG A 153 22.08 9.24 5.67
N GLU A 154 23.40 9.38 5.65
CA GLU A 154 24.13 10.31 4.77
C GLU A 154 23.88 9.97 3.30
N PHE A 155 23.88 8.68 2.95
CA PHE A 155 23.57 8.24 1.60
C PHE A 155 22.12 8.55 1.20
N LEU A 156 21.15 8.22 2.08
CA LEU A 156 19.74 8.48 1.81
C LEU A 156 19.45 9.98 1.65
N ASP A 157 20.06 10.82 2.48
CA ASP A 157 19.93 12.29 2.39
C ASP A 157 20.55 12.83 1.09
N ALA A 158 21.73 12.33 0.71
CA ALA A 158 22.38 12.70 -0.54
C ALA A 158 21.56 12.23 -1.77
N PHE A 159 20.95 11.05 -1.70
CA PHE A 159 20.06 10.56 -2.74
C PHE A 159 18.84 11.46 -2.92
N VAL A 160 18.16 11.84 -1.84
CA VAL A 160 17.01 12.76 -1.89
C VAL A 160 17.44 14.12 -2.47
N ALA A 161 18.58 14.66 -2.02
CA ALA A 161 19.10 15.94 -2.52
C ALA A 161 19.43 15.86 -4.03
N ALA A 162 20.06 14.78 -4.49
CA ALA A 162 20.45 14.58 -5.88
C ALA A 162 19.25 14.39 -6.83
N THR A 163 18.17 13.77 -6.35
CA THR A 163 16.98 13.50 -7.15
C THR A 163 15.91 14.59 -7.04
N GLY A 164 15.96 15.44 -6.02
CA GLY A 164 14.95 16.46 -5.74
C GLY A 164 13.66 15.92 -5.12
N GLY A 165 13.60 14.63 -4.78
CA GLY A 165 12.41 14.02 -4.14
C GLY A 165 11.16 14.04 -5.02
N ALA A 166 10.00 14.34 -4.41
CA ALA A 166 8.67 14.31 -5.03
C ALA A 166 8.36 12.95 -5.69
N PHE A 167 8.64 11.85 -4.98
CA PHE A 167 8.40 10.50 -5.45
C PHE A 167 6.93 10.12 -5.31
N ASP A 168 6.32 9.62 -6.39
CA ASP A 168 4.94 9.12 -6.36
C ASP A 168 4.87 7.72 -5.75
N VAL A 169 5.93 6.92 -5.92
CA VAL A 169 6.04 5.57 -5.38
C VAL A 169 7.46 5.33 -4.88
N VAL A 170 7.58 4.83 -3.65
CA VAL A 170 8.82 4.27 -3.10
C VAL A 170 8.55 2.82 -2.70
N ILE A 171 9.41 1.90 -3.14
CA ILE A 171 9.37 0.47 -2.81
C ILE A 171 10.67 0.15 -2.05
N ASP A 172 10.55 -0.26 -0.80
CA ASP A 172 11.66 -0.75 0.01
C ASP A 172 11.67 -2.29 -0.02
N ASP A 173 12.47 -2.82 -0.91
CA ASP A 173 12.76 -4.24 -1.14
C ASP A 173 14.26 -4.49 -0.93
N GLY A 174 14.85 -3.86 0.06
CA GLY A 174 16.29 -3.82 0.26
C GLY A 174 16.84 -4.93 1.13
N SER A 175 17.38 -4.57 2.30
CA SER A 175 18.02 -5.52 3.21
C SER A 175 17.06 -6.33 4.08
N HIS A 176 15.81 -5.94 4.16
CA HIS A 176 14.74 -6.48 5.02
C HIS A 176 15.09 -6.48 6.51
N VAL A 177 16.12 -5.73 6.91
CA VAL A 177 16.47 -5.50 8.31
C VAL A 177 15.54 -4.41 8.86
N PRO A 178 14.72 -4.68 9.89
CA PRO A 178 13.72 -3.73 10.38
C PRO A 178 14.25 -2.36 10.76
N SER A 179 15.46 -2.27 11.32
CA SER A 179 16.08 -0.97 11.62
C SER A 179 16.44 -0.19 10.36
N HIS A 180 16.85 -0.88 9.28
CA HIS A 180 17.14 -0.26 7.99
C HIS A 180 15.84 0.19 7.30
N GLN A 181 14.81 -0.67 7.26
CA GLN A 181 13.49 -0.32 6.72
C GLN A 181 12.89 0.90 7.42
N ARG A 182 13.03 0.97 8.76
CA ARG A 182 12.59 2.14 9.52
C ARG A 182 13.38 3.39 9.15
N LEU A 183 14.70 3.31 9.11
CA LEU A 183 15.55 4.43 8.73
C LEU A 183 15.23 4.93 7.32
N THR A 184 15.11 4.01 6.36
CA THR A 184 14.78 4.34 4.98
C THR A 184 13.43 5.04 4.89
N PHE A 185 12.41 4.53 5.59
CA PHE A 185 11.11 5.19 5.68
C PHE A 185 11.24 6.61 6.24
N GLU A 186 11.89 6.77 7.38
CA GLU A 186 12.03 8.08 8.04
C GLU A 186 12.78 9.10 7.17
N ARG A 187 13.67 8.65 6.29
CA ARG A 187 14.46 9.52 5.39
C ARG A 187 13.80 9.79 4.04
N LEU A 188 13.12 8.80 3.46
CA LEU A 188 12.54 8.94 2.12
C LEU A 188 11.06 9.35 2.13
N PHE A 189 10.29 9.02 3.17
CA PHE A 189 8.87 9.37 3.22
C PHE A 189 8.61 10.89 3.20
N PRO A 190 9.43 11.76 3.81
CA PRO A 190 9.31 13.21 3.63
C PRO A 190 9.38 13.65 2.16
N ALA A 191 10.19 12.94 1.36
CA ALA A 191 10.38 13.20 -0.07
C ALA A 191 9.34 12.53 -0.97
N VAL A 192 8.41 11.73 -0.42
CA VAL A 192 7.25 11.22 -1.16
C VAL A 192 6.31 12.37 -1.49
N ALA A 193 5.77 12.41 -2.70
CA ALA A 193 4.79 13.40 -3.12
C ALA A 193 3.48 13.28 -2.33
N PRO A 194 2.71 14.36 -2.15
CA PRO A 194 1.38 14.26 -1.58
C PRO A 194 0.51 13.23 -2.31
N GLY A 195 -0.14 12.33 -1.56
CA GLY A 195 -0.91 11.22 -2.12
C GLY A 195 -0.08 10.05 -2.61
N GLY A 196 1.24 10.17 -2.64
CA GLY A 196 2.16 9.11 -3.04
C GLY A 196 2.23 7.95 -2.05
N LEU A 197 2.83 6.86 -2.50
CA LEU A 197 2.87 5.58 -1.81
C LEU A 197 4.28 5.22 -1.37
N TYR A 198 4.38 4.58 -0.21
CA TYR A 198 5.59 3.94 0.29
C TYR A 198 5.28 2.49 0.65
N ALA A 199 5.90 1.55 -0.03
CA ALA A 199 5.73 0.12 0.18
C ALA A 199 6.96 -0.46 0.88
N ILE A 200 6.76 -1.34 1.86
CA ILE A 200 7.81 -2.09 2.55
C ILE A 200 7.53 -3.57 2.29
N GLU A 201 8.42 -4.21 1.54
CA GLU A 201 8.34 -5.62 1.20
C GLU A 201 9.07 -6.50 2.23
N ASP A 202 8.84 -7.79 2.17
CA ASP A 202 9.51 -8.85 2.92
C ASP A 202 9.54 -8.62 4.44
N ILE A 203 8.35 -8.26 4.97
CA ILE A 203 8.17 -8.01 6.41
C ILE A 203 8.15 -9.30 7.23
N GLU A 204 8.24 -10.48 6.62
CA GLU A 204 8.33 -11.77 7.31
C GLU A 204 9.54 -11.86 8.25
N THR A 205 10.60 -11.11 7.99
CA THR A 205 11.77 -11.00 8.89
C THR A 205 11.38 -10.58 10.29
N SER A 206 10.28 -9.84 10.43
CA SER A 206 9.69 -9.44 11.73
C SER A 206 9.19 -10.63 12.56
N TYR A 207 8.97 -11.79 11.95
CA TYR A 207 8.40 -12.98 12.59
C TYR A 207 9.43 -14.10 12.81
N TRP A 208 10.64 -13.95 12.24
CA TRP A 208 11.67 -14.97 12.34
C TRP A 208 12.26 -15.04 13.74
N THR A 209 12.23 -16.23 14.34
CA THR A 209 12.70 -16.44 15.71
C THR A 209 14.12 -17.00 15.79
N ARG A 210 14.55 -17.70 14.74
CA ARG A 210 15.85 -18.37 14.67
C ARG A 210 16.35 -18.34 13.24
N MET A 211 17.31 -17.50 13.02
CA MET A 211 18.10 -17.52 11.80
C MET A 211 19.58 -17.50 12.23
N ASN A 212 20.42 -18.14 11.45
CA ASN A 212 21.89 -18.02 11.60
C ASN A 212 22.39 -16.58 11.36
N ARG A 213 21.45 -15.63 11.29
CA ARG A 213 21.70 -14.21 11.08
C ARG A 213 21.00 -13.42 12.17
N PRO A 214 21.76 -12.97 13.20
CA PRO A 214 21.18 -12.26 14.37
C PRO A 214 20.37 -11.01 14.00
N MET A 215 20.65 -10.39 12.85
CA MET A 215 19.96 -9.20 12.37
C MET A 215 18.47 -9.42 12.06
N TYR A 216 18.02 -10.67 11.93
CA TYR A 216 16.63 -11.03 11.64
C TYR A 216 15.95 -11.78 12.79
N GLY A 217 16.51 -11.80 13.96
CA GLY A 217 15.99 -12.53 15.13
C GLY A 217 14.92 -11.76 15.90
N TYR A 218 13.83 -11.35 15.25
CA TYR A 218 12.85 -10.46 15.88
C TYR A 218 11.74 -11.17 16.65
N SER A 219 11.13 -12.21 16.11
CA SER A 219 9.96 -12.89 16.67
C SER A 219 8.66 -12.06 16.74
N LEU A 220 7.55 -12.76 16.88
CA LEU A 220 6.22 -12.17 16.99
C LEU A 220 6.16 -11.19 18.20
N LYS A 221 5.57 -10.02 17.99
CA LYS A 221 5.43 -8.95 18.99
C LYS A 221 6.73 -8.31 19.47
N ASN A 222 7.84 -8.55 18.81
CA ASN A 222 9.06 -7.83 19.13
C ASN A 222 8.93 -6.36 18.74
N GLU A 223 9.04 -5.46 19.70
CA GLU A 223 8.82 -4.02 19.53
C GLU A 223 9.79 -3.36 18.54
N THR A 224 10.94 -3.98 18.29
CA THR A 224 11.93 -3.48 17.33
C THR A 224 11.69 -3.96 15.90
N SER A 225 10.74 -4.88 15.69
CA SER A 225 10.36 -5.33 14.36
C SER A 225 9.67 -4.22 13.56
N ILE A 226 9.80 -4.24 12.23
CA ILE A 226 9.12 -3.24 11.40
C ILE A 226 7.60 -3.32 11.51
N VAL A 227 7.05 -4.52 11.68
CA VAL A 227 5.60 -4.73 11.84
C VAL A 227 5.08 -4.07 13.11
N GLU A 228 5.71 -4.32 14.27
CA GLU A 228 5.26 -3.71 15.53
C GLU A 228 5.51 -2.19 15.53
N HIS A 229 6.59 -1.74 14.89
CA HIS A 229 6.83 -0.32 14.72
C HIS A 229 5.72 0.35 13.89
N MET A 230 5.34 -0.25 12.77
CA MET A 230 4.32 0.30 11.86
C MET A 230 2.89 0.19 12.42
N LYS A 231 2.60 -0.73 13.33
CA LYS A 231 1.32 -0.73 14.07
C LYS A 231 1.11 0.54 14.88
N ARG A 232 2.16 1.13 15.42
CA ARG A 232 2.07 2.41 16.16
C ARG A 232 1.70 3.58 15.24
N VAL A 233 1.91 3.45 13.94
CA VAL A 233 1.47 4.46 12.95
C VAL A 233 -0.05 4.55 12.92
N ALA A 234 -0.77 3.43 13.07
CA ALA A 234 -2.22 3.45 13.19
C ALA A 234 -2.70 4.29 14.38
N ASP A 235 -2.00 4.18 15.53
CA ASP A 235 -2.27 5.00 16.71
C ASP A 235 -1.91 6.48 16.48
N ALA A 236 -0.85 6.75 15.72
CA ALA A 236 -0.45 8.11 15.36
C ALA A 236 -1.46 8.77 14.40
N ILE A 237 -1.99 8.02 13.43
CA ILE A 237 -3.04 8.50 12.51
C ILE A 237 -4.31 8.87 13.29
N ASN A 238 -4.65 8.10 14.33
CA ASN A 238 -5.90 8.24 15.10
C ASN A 238 -5.70 8.92 16.46
N ARG A 239 -4.54 9.57 16.69
CA ARG A 239 -4.17 10.12 18.02
C ARG A 239 -5.16 11.10 18.60
N GLU A 240 -5.88 11.79 17.76
CA GLU A 240 -6.85 12.78 18.17
C GLU A 240 -8.11 12.20 18.83
N PHE A 241 -8.38 10.91 18.63
CA PHE A 241 -9.48 10.21 19.30
C PHE A 241 -9.11 9.72 20.72
N ARG A 242 -7.89 9.98 21.21
CA ARG A 242 -7.53 9.62 22.58
C ARG A 242 -8.27 10.48 23.59
N TYR A 243 -9.06 9.83 24.45
CA TYR A 243 -9.76 10.48 25.55
C TYR A 243 -8.78 11.15 26.52
N GLY A 244 -9.16 12.33 27.04
CA GLY A 244 -8.40 13.01 28.10
C GLY A 244 -7.80 14.36 27.72
N GLY A 245 -8.26 14.99 26.62
CA GLY A 245 -8.02 16.44 26.36
C GLY A 245 -6.59 16.84 26.00
N GLY A 246 -5.68 15.92 25.98
CA GLY A 246 -4.37 16.15 25.45
C GLY A 246 -4.28 15.50 24.09
N GLY A 247 -4.43 16.25 23.01
CA GLY A 247 -3.87 15.84 21.71
C GLY A 247 -2.40 15.57 21.94
N GLY A 248 -2.08 14.45 22.61
CA GLY A 248 -0.74 14.10 23.07
C GLY A 248 0.18 14.08 21.88
N GLN A 249 1.40 14.54 22.08
CA GLN A 249 2.45 14.39 21.09
C GLN A 249 2.45 12.95 20.59
N SER A 250 2.56 12.79 19.28
CA SER A 250 2.73 11.45 18.69
C SER A 250 3.92 10.78 19.38
N PRO A 251 3.81 9.52 19.82
CA PRO A 251 4.96 8.78 20.33
C PRO A 251 6.01 8.49 19.23
N LEU A 252 5.67 8.85 17.99
CA LEU A 252 6.49 8.67 16.81
C LEU A 252 7.05 10.01 16.30
N PRO A 253 8.18 10.01 15.59
CA PRO A 253 8.70 11.20 14.92
C PRO A 253 7.67 11.89 14.03
N ALA A 254 7.80 13.21 13.84
CA ALA A 254 6.84 14.04 13.09
C ALA A 254 6.60 13.57 11.65
N VAL A 255 7.51 12.83 11.04
CA VAL A 255 7.34 12.24 9.71
C VAL A 255 6.08 11.37 9.60
N TYR A 256 5.71 10.69 10.67
CA TYR A 256 4.53 9.83 10.71
C TYR A 256 3.22 10.62 10.75
N ASP A 257 3.27 11.89 11.09
CA ASP A 257 2.09 12.77 11.10
C ASP A 257 1.56 13.06 9.70
N SER A 258 2.38 12.90 8.68
CA SER A 258 1.99 13.06 7.28
C SER A 258 1.43 11.78 6.63
N VAL A 259 1.31 10.67 7.37
CA VAL A 259 0.67 9.44 6.89
C VAL A 259 -0.84 9.60 6.92
N SER A 260 -1.49 9.37 5.78
CA SER A 260 -2.95 9.35 5.64
C SER A 260 -3.54 7.97 5.91
N THR A 261 -2.95 6.95 5.31
CA THR A 261 -3.42 5.57 5.46
C THR A 261 -2.25 4.61 5.60
N ILE A 262 -2.48 3.51 6.29
CA ILE A 262 -1.58 2.37 6.35
C ILE A 262 -2.34 1.09 6.04
N MET A 263 -1.78 0.26 5.17
CA MET A 263 -2.31 -1.05 4.80
C MET A 263 -1.30 -2.11 5.20
N PHE A 264 -1.75 -3.10 5.96
CA PHE A 264 -1.01 -4.32 6.22
C PHE A 264 -1.56 -5.43 5.33
N ALA A 265 -0.70 -6.03 4.55
CA ALA A 265 -1.03 -7.14 3.65
C ALA A 265 -0.08 -8.32 3.90
N HIS A 266 -0.26 -9.42 3.15
CA HIS A 266 0.63 -10.55 3.26
C HIS A 266 2.05 -10.17 2.80
N ASN A 267 2.97 -10.20 3.73
CA ASN A 267 4.39 -9.87 3.53
C ASN A 267 4.69 -8.44 3.04
N LEU A 268 3.73 -7.51 3.21
CA LEU A 268 3.77 -6.16 2.64
C LEU A 268 3.08 -5.15 3.58
N ILE A 269 3.70 -3.99 3.74
CA ILE A 269 3.07 -2.81 4.35
C ILE A 269 3.10 -1.68 3.31
N VAL A 270 1.98 -0.98 3.14
CA VAL A 270 1.92 0.20 2.27
C VAL A 270 1.36 1.39 3.03
N LEU A 271 2.06 2.52 2.92
CA LEU A 271 1.64 3.79 3.50
C LEU A 271 1.35 4.80 2.39
N ARG A 272 0.31 5.61 2.56
CA ARG A 272 0.00 6.73 1.68
C ARG A 272 0.26 8.05 2.39
N LYS A 273 0.92 8.97 1.72
CA LYS A 273 1.12 10.33 2.22
C LYS A 273 -0.16 11.15 2.08
N GLN A 274 -0.42 12.04 3.03
CA GLN A 274 -1.55 12.96 3.00
C GLN A 274 -1.53 13.85 1.76
N LEU A 275 -2.73 14.15 1.24
CA LEU A 275 -2.92 15.19 0.24
C LEU A 275 -2.90 16.57 0.89
N PRO A 276 -2.54 17.64 0.15
CA PRO A 276 -2.69 19.00 0.64
C PRO A 276 -4.15 19.27 1.02
N GLY A 277 -4.37 19.80 2.21
CA GLY A 277 -5.72 20.07 2.69
C GLY A 277 -6.54 18.83 3.08
N GLU A 278 -5.97 17.62 3.02
CA GLU A 278 -6.58 16.42 3.59
C GLU A 278 -6.65 16.61 5.12
N SER A 279 -7.80 17.13 5.57
CA SER A 279 -8.06 17.30 7.00
C SER A 279 -8.31 15.91 7.60
N ARG A 280 -7.66 15.64 8.71
CA ARG A 280 -8.02 14.48 9.54
C ARG A 280 -9.43 14.62 10.09
N TYR A 281 -9.96 15.86 10.11
CA TYR A 281 -11.32 16.21 10.50
C TYR A 281 -11.94 17.14 9.48
N SER A 282 -12.89 16.66 8.74
CA SER A 282 -13.65 17.47 7.78
C SER A 282 -14.88 18.12 8.39
N ASP A 283 -15.27 17.80 9.65
CA ASP A 283 -16.55 18.25 10.18
C ASP A 283 -16.49 18.67 11.67
N ARG A 284 -17.18 19.78 11.98
CA ARG A 284 -17.41 20.27 13.34
C ARG A 284 -18.10 19.24 14.26
N LYS A 285 -18.78 18.24 13.70
CA LYS A 285 -19.43 17.17 14.48
C LYS A 285 -18.46 16.39 15.36
N TYR A 286 -17.22 16.18 14.92
CA TYR A 286 -16.20 15.49 15.72
C TYR A 286 -15.59 16.32 16.84
N ARG A 287 -15.82 17.66 16.89
CA ARG A 287 -15.43 18.48 18.04
C ARG A 287 -16.19 18.10 19.30
N PHE A 288 -17.44 17.58 19.17
CA PHE A 288 -18.23 17.13 20.30
C PHE A 288 -17.57 16.03 21.13
N TYR A 289 -16.87 15.09 20.48
CA TYR A 289 -16.13 14.04 21.20
C TYR A 289 -14.92 14.58 21.97
N ARG A 290 -14.31 15.66 21.49
CA ARG A 290 -13.14 16.29 22.11
C ARG A 290 -13.51 17.07 23.38
N ASP A 291 -14.71 17.59 23.42
CA ASP A 291 -15.21 18.43 24.53
C ASP A 291 -16.02 17.63 25.57
N GLY A 292 -15.96 16.29 25.54
CA GLY A 292 -16.61 15.42 26.52
C GLY A 292 -18.14 15.26 26.35
N HIS A 293 -18.71 15.73 25.23
CA HIS A 293 -20.13 15.58 24.94
C HIS A 293 -20.38 14.34 24.06
N CYS A 294 -21.05 13.35 24.61
CA CYS A 294 -21.55 12.19 23.88
C CYS A 294 -22.97 12.47 23.36
N PRO A 295 -23.21 12.54 22.03
CA PRO A 295 -24.51 12.92 21.51
C PRO A 295 -25.62 11.86 21.68
N HIS A 296 -25.29 10.66 22.15
CA HIS A 296 -26.22 9.54 22.15
C HIS A 296 -26.60 8.98 23.52
N HIS A 297 -26.05 9.46 24.63
CA HIS A 297 -26.49 9.01 25.98
C HIS A 297 -26.47 10.16 26.97
N GLN A 298 -27.62 10.39 27.61
CA GLN A 298 -27.76 11.28 28.76
C GLN A 298 -27.14 10.72 30.05
N THR A 299 -26.40 9.65 29.97
CA THR A 299 -25.65 9.05 31.07
C THR A 299 -24.17 9.05 30.71
N SER A 300 -23.37 9.65 31.57
CA SER A 300 -21.91 9.79 31.54
C SER A 300 -21.17 8.76 30.69
N CYS A 301 -20.45 9.22 29.66
CA CYS A 301 -19.37 8.43 29.10
C CYS A 301 -18.18 8.36 30.04
#